data_9082a068a010916fa2cde8432539238f
#
_entry.id   9082a068a010916fa2cde8432539238f
#
_cell.length_a   1.000
_cell.length_b   1.000
_cell.length_c   1.000
_cell.angle_alpha   90.00
_cell.angle_beta   90.00
_cell.angle_gamma   90.00
#
_symmetry.space_group_name_H-M   'P 1'
#
loop_
_entity.id
_entity.type
_entity.pdbx_description
1 polymer ?
#
loop_
_entity_poly.entity_id
_entity_poly.type
_entity_poly.pdbx_seq_one_letter_code
_entity_poly.pdbx_strand_id
1 'polypeptide(L)'
;HLYDKNSTRLFKRGEDYVNFRPDRVAMQDATAQMALLQFMNAGKEKSAVPATVHCDHLIQANMGAKTDIDTATKSNSEVYDFLKSVSDKYGIGFWKPGAGIIHQVVLENYAFPGGMMVGTDSHTPNAGGLGMVAIGVGGADAVDVMTGMEWELKMPKIIGVKLTGKLSGWVSAKDVILKLSGILSTKGGTNSIIEFFGD
;
A
#
# COMPACT_ATOMS: atom_id res chain seq x y z
N HIS A 1 2.93 4.06 16.24
CA HIS A 1 3.75 3.30 15.25
C HIS A 1 5.23 3.53 15.41
N LEU A 2 5.66 4.56 16.14
CA LEU A 2 7.04 4.74 16.59
C LEU A 2 7.36 3.71 17.66
N TYR A 3 8.44 2.93 17.45
CA TYR A 3 8.76 1.83 18.34
C TYR A 3 9.61 2.23 19.55
N ASP A 4 10.36 3.30 19.49
CA ASP A 4 11.21 3.71 20.62
C ASP A 4 10.40 4.34 21.75
N LYS A 5 9.90 3.50 22.65
CA LYS A 5 9.12 3.91 23.83
C LYS A 5 9.92 4.71 24.87
N ASN A 6 11.25 4.69 24.78
CA ASN A 6 12.13 5.30 25.79
C ASN A 6 12.87 6.54 25.29
N SER A 7 12.69 6.93 24.02
CA SER A 7 13.34 8.10 23.48
C SER A 7 12.62 9.37 23.90
N THR A 8 13.30 10.17 24.68
CA THR A 8 12.94 11.58 24.94
C THR A 8 13.43 12.51 23.84
N ARG A 9 14.10 11.95 22.82
CA ARG A 9 14.68 12.70 21.71
C ARG A 9 13.59 13.10 20.71
N LEU A 10 13.57 14.36 20.32
CA LEU A 10 12.78 14.83 19.19
C LEU A 10 13.47 14.43 17.89
N PHE A 11 12.77 13.62 17.07
CA PHE A 11 13.27 13.22 15.76
C PHE A 11 13.20 14.38 14.77
N LYS A 12 14.28 14.53 14.00
CA LYS A 12 14.37 15.55 12.97
C LYS A 12 13.89 14.99 11.64
N ARG A 13 12.78 15.57 11.11
CA ARG A 13 12.19 15.15 9.85
C ARG A 13 13.15 15.34 8.68
N GLY A 14 13.25 14.33 7.83
CA GLY A 14 14.14 14.32 6.68
C GLY A 14 15.62 14.06 7.00
N GLU A 15 15.97 13.79 8.26
CA GLU A 15 17.33 13.52 8.70
C GLU A 15 17.45 12.22 9.49
N ASP A 16 16.67 12.06 10.56
CA ASP A 16 16.74 10.89 11.44
C ASP A 16 16.03 9.67 10.82
N TYR A 17 16.59 8.49 11.06
CA TYR A 17 15.96 7.21 10.80
C TYR A 17 15.23 6.72 12.05
N VAL A 18 14.08 6.14 11.86
CA VAL A 18 13.20 5.72 12.94
C VAL A 18 12.57 4.37 12.61
N ASN A 19 12.49 3.51 13.60
CA ASN A 19 11.82 2.22 13.47
C ASN A 19 10.32 2.38 13.67
N PHE A 20 9.54 1.80 12.75
CA PHE A 20 8.10 1.78 12.78
C PHE A 20 7.56 0.35 12.85
N ARG A 21 6.34 0.23 13.34
CA ARG A 21 5.53 -0.99 13.25
C ARG A 21 4.24 -0.68 12.51
N PRO A 22 4.17 -0.92 11.20
CA PRO A 22 2.94 -0.78 10.44
C PRO A 22 1.82 -1.69 10.98
N ASP A 23 0.58 -1.25 10.87
CA ASP A 23 -0.59 -2.02 11.30
C ASP A 23 -0.93 -3.14 10.35
N ARG A 24 -0.57 -3.02 9.07
CA ARG A 24 -0.93 -3.99 8.05
C ARG A 24 -0.06 -3.93 6.81
N VAL A 25 -0.17 -5.02 6.02
CA VAL A 25 0.46 -5.14 4.70
C VAL A 25 -0.61 -5.41 3.64
N ALA A 26 -0.52 -4.75 2.48
CA ALA A 26 -1.31 -5.06 1.29
C ALA A 26 -0.38 -5.41 0.12
N MET A 27 -0.66 -6.51 -0.57
CA MET A 27 0.18 -6.99 -1.68
C MET A 27 -0.68 -7.20 -2.92
N GLN A 28 -0.17 -6.81 -4.08
CA GLN A 28 -0.78 -7.16 -5.36
C GLN A 28 -0.19 -8.46 -5.91
N ASP A 29 -0.93 -9.16 -6.78
CA ASP A 29 -0.63 -10.52 -7.22
C ASP A 29 0.74 -10.68 -7.93
N ALA A 30 1.19 -9.70 -8.70
CA ALA A 30 2.46 -9.83 -9.40
C ALA A 30 3.68 -9.76 -8.45
N THR A 31 3.62 -8.93 -7.41
CA THR A 31 4.73 -8.76 -6.44
C THR A 31 4.62 -9.69 -5.22
N ALA A 32 3.40 -10.11 -4.87
CA ALA A 32 3.15 -11.00 -3.74
C ALA A 32 3.84 -12.37 -3.89
N GLN A 33 4.01 -12.87 -5.11
CA GLN A 33 4.64 -14.16 -5.35
C GLN A 33 6.01 -14.25 -4.68
N MET A 34 6.90 -13.31 -4.99
CA MET A 34 8.25 -13.31 -4.41
C MET A 34 8.25 -12.95 -2.92
N ALA A 35 7.39 -12.03 -2.49
CA ALA A 35 7.27 -11.68 -1.08
C ALA A 35 6.81 -12.89 -0.26
N LEU A 36 5.81 -13.64 -0.71
CA LEU A 36 5.33 -14.82 0.00
C LEU A 36 6.33 -15.98 0.00
N LEU A 37 7.08 -16.19 -1.08
CA LEU A 37 8.19 -17.16 -1.08
C LEU A 37 9.25 -16.80 -0.04
N GLN A 38 9.62 -15.53 0.07
CA GLN A 38 10.54 -15.06 1.10
C GLN A 38 9.96 -15.23 2.50
N PHE A 39 8.67 -14.90 2.69
CA PHE A 39 7.98 -15.09 3.96
C PHE A 39 7.94 -16.57 4.40
N MET A 40 7.69 -17.48 3.47
CA MET A 40 7.73 -18.92 3.74
C MET A 40 9.11 -19.37 4.25
N ASN A 41 10.19 -18.85 3.64
CA ASN A 41 11.56 -19.14 4.05
C ASN A 41 11.92 -18.55 5.44
N ALA A 42 11.19 -17.54 5.89
CA ALA A 42 11.38 -16.96 7.22
C ALA A 42 10.88 -17.87 8.36
N GLY A 43 10.20 -18.97 8.06
CA GLY A 43 9.79 -20.01 9.03
C GLY A 43 8.74 -19.56 10.04
N LYS A 44 7.95 -18.53 9.74
CA LYS A 44 6.87 -18.06 10.59
C LYS A 44 5.60 -18.87 10.38
N GLU A 45 4.82 -19.09 11.44
CA GLU A 45 3.55 -19.82 11.37
C GLU A 45 2.42 -18.97 10.77
N LYS A 46 2.47 -17.64 10.96
CA LYS A 46 1.48 -16.67 10.46
C LYS A 46 2.10 -15.28 10.35
N SER A 47 1.46 -14.41 9.59
CA SER A 47 1.84 -13.00 9.55
C SER A 47 1.68 -12.34 10.92
N ALA A 48 2.68 -11.53 11.33
CA ALA A 48 2.65 -10.80 12.59
C ALA A 48 1.64 -9.65 12.60
N VAL A 49 1.29 -9.15 11.42
CA VAL A 49 0.28 -8.10 11.21
C VAL A 49 -0.76 -8.59 10.19
N PRO A 50 -1.99 -8.07 10.20
CA PRO A 50 -2.95 -8.33 9.16
C PRO A 50 -2.36 -8.06 7.78
N ALA A 51 -2.42 -9.05 6.90
CA ALA A 51 -1.92 -8.95 5.52
C ALA A 51 -2.99 -9.39 4.52
N THR A 52 -2.97 -8.82 3.34
CA THR A 52 -3.90 -9.16 2.25
C THR A 52 -3.17 -9.25 0.92
N VAL A 53 -3.63 -10.19 0.08
CA VAL A 53 -3.22 -10.33 -1.33
C VAL A 53 -4.41 -10.00 -2.22
N HIS A 54 -4.19 -9.21 -3.25
CA HIS A 54 -5.21 -8.75 -4.19
C HIS A 54 -4.83 -9.12 -5.61
N CYS A 55 -5.72 -9.82 -6.32
CA CYS A 55 -5.48 -10.34 -7.67
C CYS A 55 -6.11 -9.43 -8.73
N ASP A 56 -5.46 -8.30 -9.00
CA ASP A 56 -5.96 -7.30 -9.95
C ASP A 56 -4.94 -6.89 -11.04
N HIS A 57 -3.65 -7.15 -10.86
CA HIS A 57 -2.61 -6.73 -11.82
C HIS A 57 -2.40 -7.68 -12.99
N LEU A 58 -2.73 -8.97 -12.84
CA LEU A 58 -2.58 -9.97 -13.91
C LEU A 58 -3.80 -10.04 -14.84
N ILE A 59 -4.80 -9.19 -14.64
CA ILE A 59 -5.98 -9.09 -15.50
C ILE A 59 -5.74 -8.00 -16.55
N GLN A 60 -5.83 -8.36 -17.83
CA GLN A 60 -5.71 -7.43 -18.95
C GLN A 60 -7.08 -7.06 -19.49
N ALA A 61 -7.39 -5.78 -19.56
CA ALA A 61 -8.63 -5.28 -20.14
C ALA A 61 -8.54 -5.31 -21.68
N ASN A 62 -9.31 -6.21 -22.32
CA ASN A 62 -9.28 -6.43 -23.76
C ASN A 62 -10.68 -6.55 -24.37
N MET A 63 -11.48 -7.51 -23.91
CA MET A 63 -12.79 -7.84 -24.51
C MET A 63 -13.98 -7.43 -23.65
N GLY A 64 -13.76 -7.36 -22.34
CA GLY A 64 -14.79 -7.03 -21.34
C GLY A 64 -14.66 -7.87 -20.09
N ALA A 65 -15.15 -7.37 -18.98
CA ALA A 65 -14.87 -7.85 -17.64
C ALA A 65 -14.95 -9.37 -17.46
N LYS A 66 -16.04 -9.98 -17.90
CA LYS A 66 -16.23 -11.44 -17.73
C LYS A 66 -15.20 -12.25 -18.50
N THR A 67 -15.01 -11.95 -19.80
CA THR A 67 -14.08 -12.67 -20.67
C THR A 67 -12.65 -12.47 -20.20
N ASP A 68 -12.29 -11.27 -19.80
CA ASP A 68 -10.92 -10.93 -19.38
C ASP A 68 -10.58 -11.59 -18.05
N ILE A 69 -11.52 -11.64 -17.09
CA ILE A 69 -11.34 -12.36 -15.82
C ILE A 69 -11.21 -13.87 -16.06
N ASP A 70 -12.07 -14.46 -16.92
CA ASP A 70 -12.00 -15.89 -17.25
C ASP A 70 -10.66 -16.23 -17.92
N THR A 71 -10.17 -15.37 -18.81
CA THR A 71 -8.88 -15.53 -19.48
C THR A 71 -7.74 -15.44 -18.49
N ALA A 72 -7.72 -14.40 -17.64
CA ALA A 72 -6.68 -14.21 -16.62
C ALA A 72 -6.65 -15.40 -15.65
N THR A 73 -7.80 -15.86 -15.18
CA THR A 73 -7.92 -16.99 -14.26
C THR A 73 -7.35 -18.27 -14.84
N LYS A 74 -7.60 -18.54 -16.13
CA LYS A 74 -7.04 -19.71 -16.81
C LYS A 74 -5.54 -19.58 -17.07
N SER A 75 -5.11 -18.42 -17.56
CA SER A 75 -3.71 -18.21 -17.94
C SER A 75 -2.77 -18.12 -16.73
N ASN A 76 -3.26 -17.68 -15.60
CA ASN A 76 -2.47 -17.49 -14.38
C ASN A 76 -2.94 -18.42 -13.23
N SER A 77 -3.57 -19.54 -13.55
CA SER A 77 -4.13 -20.45 -12.53
C SER A 77 -3.10 -20.89 -11.49
N GLU A 78 -1.89 -21.25 -11.92
CA GLU A 78 -0.80 -21.66 -11.04
C GLU A 78 -0.43 -20.56 -10.02
N VAL A 79 -0.37 -19.30 -10.47
CA VAL A 79 -0.08 -18.15 -9.60
C VAL A 79 -1.21 -17.94 -8.59
N TYR A 80 -2.46 -17.96 -9.04
CA TYR A 80 -3.59 -17.74 -8.15
C TYR A 80 -3.77 -18.88 -7.15
N ASP A 81 -3.53 -20.12 -7.55
CA ASP A 81 -3.56 -21.29 -6.67
C ASP A 81 -2.44 -21.22 -5.61
N PHE A 82 -1.23 -20.81 -6.02
CA PHE A 82 -0.13 -20.55 -5.11
C PHE A 82 -0.50 -19.47 -4.10
N LEU A 83 -0.91 -18.29 -4.57
CA LEU A 83 -1.26 -17.15 -3.71
C LEU A 83 -2.38 -17.51 -2.73
N LYS A 84 -3.40 -18.23 -3.20
CA LYS A 84 -4.49 -18.68 -2.35
C LYS A 84 -4.02 -19.68 -1.30
N SER A 85 -3.28 -20.71 -1.69
CA SER A 85 -2.82 -21.75 -0.77
C SER A 85 -1.91 -21.20 0.33
N VAL A 86 -1.01 -20.29 -0.03
CA VAL A 86 -0.13 -19.60 0.94
C VAL A 86 -0.95 -18.68 1.85
N SER A 87 -1.91 -17.94 1.28
CA SER A 87 -2.78 -17.08 2.07
C SER A 87 -3.59 -17.85 3.10
N ASP A 88 -4.19 -18.97 2.70
CA ASP A 88 -4.94 -19.86 3.59
C ASP A 88 -4.05 -20.42 4.71
N LYS A 89 -2.81 -20.83 4.38
CA LYS A 89 -1.87 -21.40 5.34
C LYS A 89 -1.44 -20.41 6.41
N TYR A 90 -1.18 -19.16 6.04
CA TYR A 90 -0.57 -18.17 6.93
C TYR A 90 -1.55 -17.12 7.47
N GLY A 91 -2.85 -17.32 7.25
CA GLY A 91 -3.89 -16.40 7.74
C GLY A 91 -3.88 -15.03 7.04
N ILE A 92 -3.53 -15.02 5.76
CA ILE A 92 -3.50 -13.82 4.91
C ILE A 92 -4.84 -13.72 4.18
N GLY A 93 -5.45 -12.53 4.13
CA GLY A 93 -6.67 -12.32 3.38
C GLY A 93 -6.43 -12.42 1.87
N PHE A 94 -7.28 -13.16 1.15
CA PHE A 94 -7.14 -13.38 -0.28
C PHE A 94 -8.34 -12.80 -1.06
N TRP A 95 -8.06 -11.78 -1.85
CA TRP A 95 -9.00 -11.15 -2.77
C TRP A 95 -8.76 -11.70 -4.18
N LYS A 96 -9.63 -12.61 -4.59
CA LYS A 96 -9.53 -13.34 -5.86
C LYS A 96 -9.66 -12.44 -7.10
N PRO A 97 -9.27 -12.90 -8.29
CA PRO A 97 -9.51 -12.18 -9.54
C PRO A 97 -10.97 -11.73 -9.69
N GLY A 98 -11.15 -10.47 -10.06
CA GLY A 98 -12.47 -9.84 -10.19
C GLY A 98 -13.07 -9.26 -8.90
N ALA A 99 -12.38 -9.35 -7.77
CA ALA A 99 -12.85 -8.77 -6.52
C ALA A 99 -12.75 -7.23 -6.48
N GLY A 100 -11.97 -6.63 -7.36
CA GLY A 100 -11.76 -5.19 -7.46
C GLY A 100 -10.29 -4.80 -7.46
N ILE A 101 -10.02 -3.54 -7.73
CA ILE A 101 -8.68 -2.94 -7.70
C ILE A 101 -8.21 -2.85 -6.24
N ILE A 102 -6.97 -3.29 -5.97
CA ILE A 102 -6.39 -3.31 -4.62
C ILE A 102 -6.62 -2.01 -3.84
N HIS A 103 -6.38 -0.86 -4.45
CA HIS A 103 -6.47 0.42 -3.73
C HIS A 103 -7.90 0.77 -3.37
N GLN A 104 -8.87 0.45 -4.24
CA GLN A 104 -10.28 0.65 -3.95
C GLN A 104 -10.76 -0.30 -2.84
N VAL A 105 -10.38 -1.57 -2.92
CA VAL A 105 -10.70 -2.56 -1.89
C VAL A 105 -10.11 -2.16 -0.53
N VAL A 106 -8.87 -1.65 -0.53
CA VAL A 106 -8.22 -1.17 0.70
C VAL A 106 -8.95 0.03 1.29
N LEU A 107 -9.33 1.02 0.47
CA LEU A 107 -10.09 2.19 0.92
C LEU A 107 -11.44 1.78 1.53
N GLU A 108 -12.15 0.85 0.89
CA GLU A 108 -13.50 0.44 1.30
C GLU A 108 -13.52 -0.42 2.57
N ASN A 109 -12.45 -1.22 2.81
CA ASN A 109 -12.50 -2.26 3.84
C ASN A 109 -11.46 -2.09 4.95
N TYR A 110 -10.36 -1.38 4.72
CA TYR A 110 -9.19 -1.48 5.59
C TYR A 110 -8.58 -0.14 5.99
N ALA A 111 -8.80 0.92 5.23
CA ALA A 111 -8.23 2.21 5.56
C ALA A 111 -8.99 2.89 6.69
N PHE A 112 -8.25 3.47 7.63
CA PHE A 112 -8.82 4.22 8.76
C PHE A 112 -7.87 5.35 9.18
N PRO A 113 -8.40 6.45 9.72
CA PRO A 113 -7.57 7.56 10.19
C PRO A 113 -6.59 7.14 11.28
N GLY A 114 -5.33 7.56 11.13
CA GLY A 114 -4.27 7.28 12.10
C GLY A 114 -3.60 5.92 11.96
N GLY A 115 -4.05 5.06 11.04
CA GLY A 115 -3.38 3.80 10.74
C GLY A 115 -2.11 3.97 9.92
N MET A 116 -1.26 2.95 9.91
CA MET A 116 -0.06 2.88 9.08
C MET A 116 -0.03 1.59 8.28
N MET A 117 0.18 1.69 6.97
CA MET A 117 0.21 0.55 6.06
C MET A 117 1.43 0.60 5.15
N VAL A 118 2.02 -0.57 4.90
CA VAL A 118 2.94 -0.76 3.78
C VAL A 118 2.28 -1.63 2.71
N GLY A 119 2.62 -1.39 1.46
CA GLY A 119 2.08 -2.19 0.36
C GLY A 119 3.08 -2.36 -0.77
N THR A 120 3.00 -3.51 -1.46
CA THR A 120 3.91 -3.83 -2.56
C THR A 120 3.48 -3.22 -3.89
N ASP A 121 2.80 -2.10 -3.84
CA ASP A 121 2.35 -1.33 -5.00
C ASP A 121 2.63 0.17 -4.83
N SER A 122 3.02 0.83 -5.92
CA SER A 122 3.36 2.25 -5.92
C SER A 122 2.19 3.18 -5.60
N HIS A 123 0.95 2.72 -5.76
CA HIS A 123 -0.28 3.48 -5.46
C HIS A 123 -0.82 3.22 -4.04
N THR A 124 -0.10 2.45 -3.22
CA THR A 124 -0.43 2.26 -1.80
C THR A 124 -0.74 3.57 -1.06
N PRO A 125 -0.06 4.71 -1.32
CA PRO A 125 -0.38 6.01 -0.71
C PRO A 125 -1.81 6.50 -0.89
N ASN A 126 -2.61 5.93 -1.80
CA ASN A 126 -4.04 6.26 -1.93
C ASN A 126 -4.83 6.09 -0.63
N ALA A 127 -4.42 5.19 0.26
CA ALA A 127 -5.06 5.02 1.57
C ALA A 127 -4.94 6.28 2.46
N GLY A 128 -4.03 7.19 2.12
CA GLY A 128 -3.92 8.52 2.72
C GLY A 128 -5.17 9.38 2.55
N GLY A 129 -6.00 9.12 1.52
CA GLY A 129 -7.28 9.78 1.32
C GLY A 129 -8.27 9.58 2.48
N LEU A 130 -8.10 8.53 3.28
CA LEU A 130 -8.86 8.28 4.52
C LEU A 130 -8.01 8.47 5.79
N GLY A 131 -6.92 9.25 5.71
CA GLY A 131 -6.11 9.62 6.88
C GLY A 131 -5.15 8.54 7.37
N MET A 132 -4.82 7.57 6.54
CA MET A 132 -3.80 6.56 6.80
C MET A 132 -2.42 7.03 6.33
N VAL A 133 -1.36 6.71 7.04
CA VAL A 133 0.00 6.78 6.48
C VAL A 133 0.24 5.49 5.71
N ALA A 134 0.30 5.58 4.39
CA ALA A 134 0.43 4.42 3.52
C ALA A 134 1.60 4.60 2.56
N ILE A 135 2.45 3.57 2.46
CA ILE A 135 3.73 3.66 1.78
C ILE A 135 3.90 2.47 0.85
N GLY A 136 4.24 2.75 -0.42
CA GLY A 136 4.65 1.73 -1.37
C GLY A 136 6.09 1.28 -1.08
N VAL A 137 6.29 -0.04 -0.92
CA VAL A 137 7.56 -0.65 -0.55
C VAL A 137 7.90 -1.83 -1.46
N GLY A 138 9.13 -2.30 -1.39
CA GLY A 138 9.53 -3.55 -2.02
C GLY A 138 8.99 -4.79 -1.29
N GLY A 139 9.05 -5.95 -1.94
CA GLY A 139 8.61 -7.22 -1.36
C GLY A 139 9.36 -7.56 -0.07
N ALA A 140 10.66 -7.29 0.01
CA ALA A 140 11.46 -7.55 1.20
C ALA A 140 10.98 -6.75 2.42
N ASP A 141 10.71 -5.44 2.26
CA ASP A 141 10.18 -4.61 3.32
C ASP A 141 8.82 -5.13 3.84
N ALA A 142 7.96 -5.57 2.91
CA ALA A 142 6.68 -6.18 3.27
C ALA A 142 6.87 -7.45 4.10
N VAL A 143 7.86 -8.29 3.75
CA VAL A 143 8.21 -9.49 4.49
C VAL A 143 8.73 -9.16 5.89
N ASP A 144 9.58 -8.16 6.04
CA ASP A 144 10.07 -7.72 7.35
C ASP A 144 8.90 -7.35 8.28
N VAL A 145 7.95 -6.59 7.78
CA VAL A 145 6.74 -6.24 8.54
C VAL A 145 5.89 -7.47 8.85
N MET A 146 5.69 -8.38 7.88
CA MET A 146 4.93 -9.61 8.08
C MET A 146 5.60 -10.57 9.08
N THR A 147 6.93 -10.56 9.18
CA THR A 147 7.67 -11.37 10.15
C THR A 147 7.73 -10.75 11.55
N GLY A 148 7.22 -9.52 11.71
CA GLY A 148 7.21 -8.77 12.96
C GLY A 148 8.51 -8.03 13.25
N MET A 149 9.37 -7.89 12.26
CA MET A 149 10.56 -7.05 12.37
C MET A 149 10.17 -5.57 12.38
N GLU A 150 11.01 -4.78 12.99
CA GLU A 150 10.88 -3.34 12.91
C GLU A 150 11.27 -2.87 11.51
N TRP A 151 10.50 -1.94 10.98
CA TRP A 151 10.75 -1.37 9.67
C TRP A 151 11.35 0.03 9.82
N GLU A 152 12.62 0.16 9.42
CA GLU A 152 13.34 1.43 9.49
C GLU A 152 12.97 2.35 8.32
N LEU A 153 12.59 3.57 8.64
CA LEU A 153 12.25 4.60 7.67
C LEU A 153 12.87 5.93 8.09
N LYS A 154 13.41 6.65 7.13
CA LYS A 154 13.78 8.04 7.34
C LYS A 154 12.55 8.87 7.68
N MET A 155 12.54 9.56 8.83
CA MET A 155 11.39 10.33 9.29
C MET A 155 10.89 11.27 8.18
N PRO A 156 9.69 11.06 7.62
CA PRO A 156 9.26 11.79 6.43
C PRO A 156 9.06 13.28 6.71
N LYS A 157 9.37 14.12 5.73
CA LYS A 157 9.03 15.54 5.76
C LYS A 157 7.51 15.69 5.58
N ILE A 158 6.97 16.86 5.93
CA ILE A 158 5.57 17.19 5.65
C ILE A 158 5.55 18.31 4.62
N ILE A 159 4.77 18.10 3.55
CA ILE A 159 4.46 19.10 2.54
C ILE A 159 2.99 19.47 2.71
N GLY A 160 2.72 20.67 3.22
CA GLY A 160 1.37 21.18 3.36
C GLY A 160 0.87 21.75 2.03
N VAL A 161 -0.30 21.30 1.58
CA VAL A 161 -0.98 21.79 0.37
C VAL A 161 -2.26 22.51 0.79
N LYS A 162 -2.19 23.84 0.83
CA LYS A 162 -3.38 24.65 1.12
C LYS A 162 -4.27 24.76 -0.11
N LEU A 163 -5.49 24.25 0.00
CA LEU A 163 -6.53 24.37 -1.01
C LEU A 163 -7.36 25.63 -0.72
N THR A 164 -7.60 26.44 -1.74
CA THR A 164 -8.42 27.64 -1.66
C THR A 164 -9.36 27.73 -2.84
N GLY A 165 -10.55 28.32 -2.65
CA GLY A 165 -11.55 28.45 -3.71
C GLY A 165 -12.43 27.20 -3.84
N LYS A 166 -12.95 26.98 -5.03
CA LYS A 166 -13.91 25.89 -5.33
C LYS A 166 -13.59 25.25 -6.66
N LEU A 167 -13.82 23.95 -6.77
CA LEU A 167 -13.83 23.26 -8.06
C LEU A 167 -15.04 23.76 -8.86
N SER A 168 -14.85 24.03 -10.14
CA SER A 168 -15.89 24.55 -11.04
C SER A 168 -15.83 23.93 -12.42
N GLY A 169 -16.95 23.93 -13.13
CA GLY A 169 -17.04 23.33 -14.47
C GLY A 169 -16.70 21.83 -14.45
N TRP A 170 -15.80 21.42 -15.33
CA TRP A 170 -15.36 20.03 -15.47
C TRP A 170 -14.15 19.65 -14.61
N VAL A 171 -13.74 20.53 -13.70
CA VAL A 171 -12.58 20.26 -12.83
C VAL A 171 -12.95 19.23 -11.75
N SER A 172 -12.11 18.23 -11.61
CA SER A 172 -12.26 17.11 -10.65
C SER A 172 -11.16 17.14 -9.58
N ALA A 173 -11.29 16.33 -8.55
CA ALA A 173 -10.25 16.13 -7.54
C ALA A 173 -8.93 15.63 -8.16
N LYS A 174 -8.99 14.88 -9.27
CA LYS A 174 -7.81 14.41 -9.99
C LYS A 174 -7.00 15.57 -10.56
N ASP A 175 -7.63 16.65 -11.00
CA ASP A 175 -6.92 17.82 -11.54
C ASP A 175 -6.07 18.52 -10.46
N VAL A 176 -6.50 18.46 -9.20
CA VAL A 176 -5.72 18.98 -8.06
C VAL A 176 -4.40 18.22 -7.93
N ILE A 177 -4.43 16.89 -7.92
CA ILE A 177 -3.20 16.09 -7.80
C ILE A 177 -2.32 16.19 -9.04
N LEU A 178 -2.90 16.28 -10.23
CA LEU A 178 -2.15 16.50 -11.47
C LEU A 178 -1.45 17.87 -11.46
N LYS A 179 -2.12 18.92 -11.00
CA LYS A 179 -1.51 20.24 -10.82
C LYS A 179 -0.38 20.21 -9.82
N LEU A 180 -0.58 19.54 -8.69
CA LEU A 180 0.45 19.36 -7.66
C LEU A 180 1.67 18.61 -8.22
N SER A 181 1.45 17.53 -8.97
CA SER A 181 2.52 16.77 -9.64
C SER A 181 3.28 17.62 -10.66
N GLY A 182 2.60 18.55 -11.34
CA GLY A 182 3.22 19.51 -12.23
C GLY A 182 4.12 20.54 -11.50
N ILE A 183 3.81 20.85 -10.24
CA ILE A 183 4.59 21.77 -9.40
C ILE A 183 5.79 21.06 -8.75
N LEU A 184 5.56 19.91 -8.15
CA LEU A 184 6.55 19.14 -7.37
C LEU A 184 7.41 18.22 -8.23
N SER A 185 7.05 17.97 -9.49
CA SER A 185 7.48 16.84 -10.30
C SER A 185 7.03 15.48 -9.74
N THR A 186 7.24 14.42 -10.51
CA THR A 186 6.89 13.05 -10.08
C THR A 186 7.76 12.50 -8.93
N LYS A 187 8.87 13.17 -8.60
CA LYS A 187 9.79 12.80 -7.52
C LYS A 187 9.74 13.75 -6.32
N GLY A 188 9.04 14.88 -6.43
CA GLY A 188 9.05 15.93 -5.40
C GLY A 188 8.41 15.55 -4.08
N GLY A 189 7.56 14.52 -4.08
CA GLY A 189 6.95 13.97 -2.86
C GLY A 189 7.74 12.83 -2.20
N THR A 190 8.87 12.41 -2.77
CA THR A 190 9.66 11.29 -2.21
C THR A 190 10.09 11.59 -0.77
N ASN A 191 9.94 10.60 0.12
CA ASN A 191 10.21 10.72 1.56
C ASN A 191 9.42 11.86 2.26
N SER A 192 8.23 12.16 1.77
CA SER A 192 7.37 13.19 2.35
C SER A 192 5.94 12.69 2.51
N ILE A 193 5.26 13.20 3.51
CA ILE A 193 3.81 13.11 3.65
C ILE A 193 3.23 14.38 3.03
N ILE A 194 2.29 14.23 2.11
CA ILE A 194 1.56 15.35 1.52
C ILE A 194 0.24 15.47 2.28
N GLU A 195 0.06 16.61 2.93
CA GLU A 195 -1.13 16.90 3.73
C GLU A 195 -1.95 18.00 3.07
N PHE A 196 -3.19 17.70 2.69
CA PHE A 196 -4.11 18.65 2.11
C PHE A 196 -4.93 19.31 3.22
N PHE A 197 -5.05 20.62 3.18
CA PHE A 197 -5.85 21.38 4.10
C PHE A 197 -6.45 22.61 3.43
N GLY A 198 -7.47 23.19 4.01
CA GLY A 198 -8.17 24.36 3.48
C GLY A 198 -9.21 24.87 4.47
N ASP A 199 -9.94 25.90 4.05
CA ASP A 199 -11.03 26.51 4.84
C ASP A 199 -12.33 25.71 4.62
#